data_00172f21eaf80bb04f76dd7ae7f8ccc4
#
_entry.id   00172f21eaf80bb04f76dd7ae7f8ccc4
#
_cell.length_a   1.000
_cell.length_b   1.000
_cell.length_c   1.000
_cell.angle_alpha   90.00
_cell.angle_beta   90.00
_cell.angle_gamma   90.00
#
_symmetry.space_group_name_H-M   'P 1'
#
loop_
_entity.id
_entity.type
_entity.pdbx_description
1 polymer ?
#
loop_
_entity_poly.entity_id
_entity_poly.type
_entity_poly.pdbx_seq_one_letter_code
_entity_poly.pdbx_strand_id
1 'polypeptide(L)'
;ALGLSLADCSDAMSSAKGVKGRLEIVPTGRDFSVVIDYSHKPDALEKVLKTLKPVTRGRLIALFGCGGDRDKLKRPIMGRIAADNADLVVVTSDNPRTEDPDEIIREIVAGMKDKRTPTKVICDRREAIAWAIDNAAPGDVLLLAGKGHEDYQVVGHEKHHMDEREIVSDCLKK
;
A
#
# COMPACT_ATOMS: atom_id res chain seq x y z
N ALA A 1 -13.76 -29.87 19.60
CA ALA A 1 -12.90 -28.84 20.20
C ALA A 1 -11.55 -29.46 20.52
N LEU A 2 -10.47 -28.76 20.22
CA LEU A 2 -9.08 -29.25 20.35
C LEU A 2 -8.58 -29.28 21.82
N GLY A 3 -9.44 -29.00 22.83
CA GLY A 3 -9.09 -29.02 24.25
C GLY A 3 -8.15 -27.90 24.71
N LEU A 4 -7.90 -26.88 23.87
CA LEU A 4 -7.08 -25.72 24.21
C LEU A 4 -7.89 -24.72 25.02
N SER A 5 -7.28 -24.13 26.05
CA SER A 5 -7.91 -23.04 26.78
C SER A 5 -7.88 -21.73 26.00
N LEU A 6 -8.80 -20.78 26.31
CA LEU A 6 -8.77 -19.46 25.70
C LEU A 6 -7.47 -18.70 26.00
N ALA A 7 -6.89 -18.90 27.20
CA ALA A 7 -5.63 -18.31 27.59
C ALA A 7 -4.48 -18.82 26.70
N ASP A 8 -4.37 -20.16 26.50
CA ASP A 8 -3.34 -20.74 25.63
C ASP A 8 -3.46 -20.22 24.19
N CYS A 9 -4.71 -20.07 23.70
CA CYS A 9 -4.95 -19.50 22.36
C CYS A 9 -4.53 -18.03 22.28
N SER A 10 -4.82 -17.24 23.30
CA SER A 10 -4.45 -15.81 23.37
C SER A 10 -2.93 -15.65 23.40
N ASP A 11 -2.24 -16.42 24.21
CA ASP A 11 -0.79 -16.39 24.35
C ASP A 11 -0.10 -16.82 23.05
N ALA A 12 -0.61 -17.89 22.41
CA ALA A 12 -0.11 -18.33 21.11
C ALA A 12 -0.31 -17.27 20.02
N MET A 13 -1.45 -16.58 20.00
CA MET A 13 -1.72 -15.49 19.04
C MET A 13 -0.85 -14.27 19.30
N SER A 14 -0.53 -13.94 20.55
CA SER A 14 0.36 -12.83 20.91
C SER A 14 1.79 -13.03 20.39
N SER A 15 2.23 -14.27 20.27
CA SER A 15 3.54 -14.65 19.75
C SER A 15 3.53 -15.01 18.25
N ALA A 16 2.36 -15.06 17.63
CA ALA A 16 2.23 -15.43 16.23
C ALA A 16 2.83 -14.36 15.30
N LYS A 17 3.69 -14.79 14.39
CA LYS A 17 4.18 -13.92 13.33
C LYS A 17 3.05 -13.62 12.35
N GLY A 18 2.89 -12.35 11.97
CA GLY A 18 1.93 -11.93 10.95
C GLY A 18 2.16 -12.64 9.61
N VAL A 19 1.17 -12.58 8.74
CA VAL A 19 1.27 -13.14 7.38
C VAL A 19 1.97 -12.14 6.48
N LYS A 20 2.99 -12.58 5.72
CA LYS A 20 3.74 -11.75 4.76
C LYS A 20 2.75 -11.05 3.81
N GLY A 21 2.83 -9.72 3.73
CA GLY A 21 2.01 -8.89 2.85
C GLY A 21 0.53 -8.75 3.26
N ARG A 22 0.21 -8.98 4.53
CA ARG A 22 -1.13 -8.77 5.11
C ARG A 22 -1.02 -7.93 6.38
N LEU A 23 -1.31 -6.63 6.28
CA LEU A 23 -1.07 -5.65 7.35
C LEU A 23 0.32 -5.83 7.99
N GLU A 24 1.30 -6.15 7.16
CA GLU A 24 2.66 -6.41 7.60
C GLU A 24 3.35 -5.09 7.98
N ILE A 25 3.71 -4.95 9.24
CA ILE A 25 4.46 -3.79 9.72
C ILE A 25 5.94 -4.00 9.40
N VAL A 26 6.53 -3.09 8.64
CA VAL A 26 7.96 -3.08 8.34
C VAL A 26 8.65 -2.14 9.35
N PRO A 27 9.60 -2.65 10.15
CA PRO A 27 10.33 -1.82 11.09
C PRO A 27 11.11 -0.70 10.38
N THR A 28 10.88 0.55 10.79
CA THR A 28 11.56 1.72 10.18
C THR A 28 12.72 2.23 11.03
N GLY A 29 12.71 1.96 12.33
CA GLY A 29 13.63 2.59 13.29
C GLY A 29 13.43 4.11 13.43
N ARG A 30 12.33 4.65 12.89
CA ARG A 30 11.95 6.07 12.91
C ARG A 30 10.55 6.25 13.53
N ASP A 31 10.14 7.47 13.77
CA ASP A 31 8.86 7.80 14.41
C ASP A 31 7.62 7.68 13.50
N PHE A 32 7.71 6.99 12.38
CA PHE A 32 6.58 6.66 11.51
C PHE A 32 6.56 5.16 11.21
N SER A 33 5.42 4.66 10.75
CA SER A 33 5.23 3.24 10.43
C SER A 33 5.06 3.03 8.92
N VAL A 34 5.60 1.92 8.41
CA VAL A 34 5.31 1.42 7.06
C VAL A 34 4.53 0.12 7.18
N VAL A 35 3.43 0.02 6.46
CA VAL A 35 2.55 -1.15 6.42
C VAL A 35 2.44 -1.64 4.99
N ILE A 36 2.71 -2.93 4.75
CA ILE A 36 2.55 -3.57 3.44
C ILE A 36 1.31 -4.45 3.46
N ASP A 37 0.43 -4.27 2.46
CA ASP A 37 -0.80 -5.06 2.35
C ASP A 37 -1.15 -5.42 0.91
N TYR A 38 -1.80 -6.57 0.71
CA TYR A 38 -2.22 -7.08 -0.61
C TYR A 38 -3.54 -6.49 -1.11
N SER A 39 -3.96 -5.36 -0.62
CA SER A 39 -5.23 -4.68 -0.96
C SER A 39 -5.19 -4.11 -2.38
N HIS A 40 -5.56 -4.94 -3.36
CA HIS A 40 -5.59 -4.62 -4.79
C HIS A 40 -7.02 -4.55 -5.37
N LYS A 41 -8.05 -4.58 -4.51
CA LYS A 41 -9.47 -4.45 -4.85
C LYS A 41 -10.09 -3.31 -4.05
N PRO A 42 -11.18 -2.68 -4.55
CA PRO A 42 -11.85 -1.56 -3.87
C PRO A 42 -12.18 -1.85 -2.41
N ASP A 43 -12.92 -2.92 -2.12
CA ASP A 43 -13.33 -3.28 -0.76
C ASP A 43 -12.16 -3.54 0.18
N ALA A 44 -11.09 -4.17 -0.32
CA ALA A 44 -9.90 -4.45 0.47
C ALA A 44 -9.16 -3.16 0.81
N LEU A 45 -8.99 -2.25 -0.16
CA LEU A 45 -8.35 -0.96 0.06
C LEU A 45 -9.14 -0.11 1.06
N GLU A 46 -10.47 -0.08 0.94
CA GLU A 46 -11.32 0.64 1.88
C GLU A 46 -11.19 0.10 3.30
N LYS A 47 -11.25 -1.22 3.46
CA LYS A 47 -11.15 -1.88 4.77
C LYS A 47 -9.81 -1.62 5.44
N VAL A 48 -8.70 -1.75 4.71
CA VAL A 48 -7.37 -1.53 5.29
C VAL A 48 -7.17 -0.06 5.69
N LEU A 49 -7.61 0.90 4.87
CA LEU A 49 -7.54 2.32 5.21
C LEU A 49 -8.39 2.65 6.44
N LYS A 50 -9.62 2.16 6.51
CA LYS A 50 -10.50 2.32 7.69
C LYS A 50 -9.94 1.66 8.96
N THR A 51 -9.19 0.57 8.81
CA THR A 51 -8.54 -0.10 9.94
C THR A 51 -7.34 0.70 10.44
N LEU A 52 -6.55 1.29 9.55
CA LEU A 52 -5.35 2.05 9.93
C LEU A 52 -5.67 3.46 10.43
N LYS A 53 -6.73 4.11 9.90
CA LYS A 53 -7.07 5.50 10.25
C LYS A 53 -7.20 5.77 11.75
N PRO A 54 -7.92 4.97 12.55
CA PRO A 54 -8.08 5.21 14.00
C PRO A 54 -6.79 5.07 14.80
N VAL A 55 -5.82 4.31 14.32
CA VAL A 55 -4.54 4.05 15.00
C VAL A 55 -3.42 4.95 14.51
N THR A 56 -3.66 5.75 13.47
CA THR A 56 -2.72 6.72 12.92
C THR A 56 -2.73 8.01 13.73
N ARG A 57 -1.58 8.40 14.29
CA ARG A 57 -1.45 9.65 15.08
C ARG A 57 -1.17 10.88 14.20
N GLY A 58 -0.43 10.70 13.11
CA GLY A 58 -0.14 11.69 12.09
C GLY A 58 -1.05 11.53 10.87
N ARG A 59 -0.46 11.56 9.68
CA ARG A 59 -1.16 11.35 8.41
C ARG A 59 -1.22 9.87 8.05
N LEU A 60 -2.35 9.41 7.53
CA LEU A 60 -2.44 8.14 6.81
C LEU A 60 -2.10 8.41 5.34
N ILE A 61 -0.98 7.88 4.88
CA ILE A 61 -0.49 8.01 3.49
C ILE A 61 -0.79 6.71 2.76
N ALA A 62 -1.62 6.77 1.71
CA ALA A 62 -1.95 5.61 0.88
C ALA A 62 -1.13 5.62 -0.42
N LEU A 63 -0.20 4.69 -0.57
CA LEU A 63 0.56 4.48 -1.79
C LEU A 63 0.05 3.22 -2.48
N PHE A 64 -0.48 3.38 -3.71
CA PHE A 64 -1.02 2.25 -4.47
C PHE A 64 -1.01 2.49 -5.98
N GLY A 65 -1.21 1.42 -6.72
CA GLY A 65 -1.47 1.40 -8.15
C GLY A 65 -2.49 0.32 -8.51
N CYS A 66 -2.78 0.18 -9.79
CA CYS A 66 -3.62 -0.88 -10.32
C CYS A 66 -2.86 -1.68 -11.37
N GLY A 67 -3.17 -2.99 -11.46
CA GLY A 67 -2.60 -3.85 -12.49
C GLY A 67 -3.21 -3.58 -13.86
N GLY A 68 -2.38 -3.65 -14.89
CA GLY A 68 -2.79 -3.71 -16.28
C GLY A 68 -3.34 -5.08 -16.67
N ASP A 69 -4.03 -5.17 -17.81
CA ASP A 69 -4.71 -6.37 -18.32
C ASP A 69 -5.69 -6.96 -17.29
N ARG A 70 -6.36 -6.09 -16.55
CA ARG A 70 -7.31 -6.41 -15.49
C ARG A 70 -8.51 -5.46 -15.59
N ASP A 71 -9.47 -5.65 -14.67
CA ASP A 71 -10.66 -4.81 -14.57
C ASP A 71 -10.28 -3.32 -14.44
N LYS A 72 -10.63 -2.53 -15.47
CA LYS A 72 -10.39 -1.08 -15.53
C LYS A 72 -11.38 -0.30 -14.68
N LEU A 73 -12.61 -0.83 -14.50
CA LEU A 73 -13.67 -0.11 -13.79
C LEU A 73 -13.32 0.12 -12.32
N LYS A 74 -12.49 -0.73 -11.73
CA LYS A 74 -12.04 -0.56 -10.34
C LYS A 74 -11.08 0.62 -10.16
N ARG A 75 -10.36 1.10 -11.21
CA ARG A 75 -9.31 2.11 -11.12
C ARG A 75 -9.82 3.43 -10.53
N PRO A 76 -10.83 4.09 -11.12
CA PRO A 76 -11.38 5.31 -10.53
C PRO A 76 -12.07 5.08 -9.18
N ILE A 77 -12.64 3.89 -8.94
CA ILE A 77 -13.25 3.56 -7.65
C ILE A 77 -12.18 3.51 -6.56
N MET A 78 -11.04 2.86 -6.81
CA MET A 78 -9.92 2.81 -5.87
C MET A 78 -9.31 4.18 -5.63
N GLY A 79 -9.20 5.03 -6.66
CA GLY A 79 -8.79 6.42 -6.52
C GLY A 79 -9.69 7.18 -5.55
N ARG A 80 -11.01 7.10 -5.74
CA ARG A 80 -11.99 7.72 -4.86
C ARG A 80 -11.89 7.22 -3.42
N ILE A 81 -11.82 5.90 -3.23
CA ILE A 81 -11.70 5.28 -1.91
C ILE A 81 -10.45 5.78 -1.18
N ALA A 82 -9.29 5.81 -1.87
CA ALA A 82 -8.06 6.32 -1.29
C ALA A 82 -8.19 7.79 -0.87
N ALA A 83 -8.75 8.64 -1.73
CA ALA A 83 -8.95 10.06 -1.44
C ALA A 83 -9.97 10.32 -0.31
N ASP A 84 -10.94 9.43 -0.12
CA ASP A 84 -11.95 9.56 0.94
C ASP A 84 -11.44 9.12 2.32
N ASN A 85 -10.40 8.26 2.37
CA ASN A 85 -9.99 7.60 3.61
C ASN A 85 -8.53 7.90 4.03
N ALA A 86 -7.70 8.48 3.17
CA ALA A 86 -6.33 8.85 3.47
C ALA A 86 -6.16 10.38 3.56
N ASP A 87 -5.07 10.84 4.21
CA ASP A 87 -4.70 12.25 4.32
C ASP A 87 -3.79 12.70 3.18
N LEU A 88 -3.09 11.74 2.56
CA LEU A 88 -2.24 11.92 1.38
C LEU A 88 -2.32 10.66 0.52
N VAL A 89 -2.47 10.83 -0.78
CA VAL A 89 -2.48 9.71 -1.72
C VAL A 89 -1.25 9.80 -2.63
N VAL A 90 -0.53 8.70 -2.77
CA VAL A 90 0.55 8.54 -3.74
C VAL A 90 0.12 7.50 -4.77
N VAL A 91 -0.14 7.95 -6.00
CA VAL A 91 -0.54 7.06 -7.11
C VAL A 91 0.70 6.68 -7.91
N THR A 92 0.88 5.39 -8.12
CA THR A 92 2.06 4.84 -8.79
C THR A 92 1.70 3.61 -9.63
N SER A 93 2.69 3.05 -10.34
CA SER A 93 2.53 1.79 -11.07
C SER A 93 2.46 0.59 -10.10
N ASP A 94 1.71 -0.44 -10.48
CA ASP A 94 1.72 -1.77 -9.86
C ASP A 94 2.39 -2.77 -10.83
N ASN A 95 1.64 -3.66 -11.43
CA ASN A 95 2.06 -4.54 -12.54
C ASN A 95 1.42 -4.01 -13.84
N PRO A 96 2.03 -3.12 -14.60
CA PRO A 96 1.39 -2.54 -15.80
C PRO A 96 1.13 -3.58 -16.88
N ARG A 97 1.89 -4.66 -16.92
CA ARG A 97 1.82 -5.68 -17.95
C ARG A 97 1.96 -5.06 -19.33
N THR A 98 1.00 -5.29 -20.25
CA THR A 98 1.04 -4.77 -21.62
C THR A 98 0.43 -3.36 -21.76
N GLU A 99 -0.19 -2.83 -20.70
CA GLU A 99 -0.76 -1.48 -20.71
C GLU A 99 0.28 -0.41 -20.36
N ASP A 100 0.06 0.80 -20.87
CA ASP A 100 0.83 1.98 -20.47
C ASP A 100 0.54 2.32 -18.99
N PRO A 101 1.55 2.34 -18.10
CA PRO A 101 1.36 2.65 -16.69
C PRO A 101 0.81 4.06 -16.45
N ASP A 102 1.12 5.03 -17.30
CA ASP A 102 0.62 6.39 -17.16
C ASP A 102 -0.88 6.48 -17.51
N GLU A 103 -1.37 5.66 -18.43
CA GLU A 103 -2.81 5.53 -18.68
C GLU A 103 -3.54 4.95 -17.47
N ILE A 104 -2.99 3.89 -16.86
CA ILE A 104 -3.56 3.30 -15.65
C ILE A 104 -3.64 4.34 -14.52
N ILE A 105 -2.58 5.11 -14.32
CA ILE A 105 -2.50 6.17 -13.32
C ILE A 105 -3.54 7.27 -13.62
N ARG A 106 -3.70 7.69 -14.88
CA ARG A 106 -4.72 8.68 -15.27
C ARG A 106 -6.13 8.21 -14.95
N GLU A 107 -6.44 6.94 -15.17
CA GLU A 107 -7.76 6.36 -14.83
C GLU A 107 -8.00 6.34 -13.31
N ILE A 108 -6.97 6.05 -12.50
CA ILE A 108 -7.06 6.12 -11.04
C ILE A 108 -7.35 7.56 -10.60
N VAL A 109 -6.56 8.52 -11.08
CA VAL A 109 -6.67 9.95 -10.72
C VAL A 109 -8.01 10.55 -11.17
N ALA A 110 -8.59 10.05 -12.27
CA ALA A 110 -9.91 10.49 -12.73
C ALA A 110 -11.00 10.30 -11.67
N GLY A 111 -10.88 9.27 -10.80
CA GLY A 111 -11.80 9.05 -9.68
C GLY A 111 -11.64 10.02 -8.51
N MET A 112 -10.59 10.84 -8.52
CA MET A 112 -10.23 11.76 -7.44
C MET A 112 -10.55 13.24 -7.76
N LYS A 113 -11.09 13.55 -8.95
CA LYS A 113 -11.26 14.94 -9.46
C LYS A 113 -11.98 15.89 -8.50
N ASP A 114 -12.97 15.39 -7.77
CA ASP A 114 -13.80 16.20 -6.87
C ASP A 114 -13.28 16.15 -5.40
N LYS A 115 -12.08 15.60 -5.18
CA LYS A 115 -11.50 15.43 -3.86
C LYS A 115 -10.45 16.48 -3.56
N ARG A 116 -10.40 16.92 -2.30
CA ARG A 116 -9.39 17.89 -1.81
C ARG A 116 -8.15 17.23 -1.23
N THR A 117 -8.13 15.91 -1.17
CA THR A 117 -7.02 15.15 -0.60
C THR A 117 -5.76 15.37 -1.42
N PRO A 118 -4.66 15.83 -0.81
CA PRO A 118 -3.39 15.98 -1.49
C PRO A 118 -3.00 14.69 -2.21
N THR A 119 -2.59 14.84 -3.48
CA THR A 119 -2.24 13.69 -4.31
C THR A 119 -0.90 13.92 -4.99
N LYS A 120 -0.01 12.95 -4.87
CA LYS A 120 1.26 12.87 -5.58
C LYS A 120 1.19 11.75 -6.62
N VAL A 121 1.67 12.01 -7.83
CA VAL A 121 1.78 11.01 -8.89
C VAL A 121 3.27 10.80 -9.18
N ILE A 122 3.71 9.56 -9.08
CA ILE A 122 5.08 9.13 -9.44
C ILE A 122 4.94 7.75 -10.07
N CYS A 123 5.22 7.63 -11.37
CA CYS A 123 5.00 6.39 -12.13
C CYS A 123 5.88 5.25 -11.62
N ASP A 124 7.17 5.49 -11.43
CA ASP A 124 8.09 4.49 -10.86
C ASP A 124 7.74 4.22 -9.38
N ARG A 125 7.42 2.96 -9.07
CA ARG A 125 7.00 2.58 -7.72
C ARG A 125 8.12 2.66 -6.70
N ARG A 126 9.36 2.39 -7.10
CA ARG A 126 10.53 2.51 -6.23
C ARG A 126 10.78 3.97 -5.83
N GLU A 127 10.69 4.88 -6.81
CA GLU A 127 10.79 6.31 -6.57
C GLU A 127 9.60 6.82 -5.73
N ALA A 128 8.40 6.30 -5.96
CA ALA A 128 7.22 6.66 -5.18
C ALA A 128 7.36 6.28 -3.70
N ILE A 129 7.88 5.08 -3.41
CA ILE A 129 8.16 4.62 -2.05
C ILE A 129 9.24 5.49 -1.40
N ALA A 130 10.34 5.76 -2.10
CA ALA A 130 11.42 6.62 -1.61
C ALA A 130 10.89 8.01 -1.28
N TRP A 131 10.15 8.62 -2.19
CA TRP A 131 9.53 9.93 -1.96
C TRP A 131 8.60 9.92 -0.74
N ALA A 132 7.78 8.89 -0.58
CA ALA A 132 6.85 8.79 0.55
C ALA A 132 7.59 8.66 1.89
N ILE A 133 8.68 7.91 1.93
CA ILE A 133 9.54 7.76 3.12
C ILE A 133 10.25 9.08 3.46
N ASP A 134 10.80 9.77 2.46
CA ASP A 134 11.50 11.05 2.65
C ASP A 134 10.55 12.19 3.11
N ASN A 135 9.26 12.08 2.82
CA ASN A 135 8.22 13.04 3.21
C ASN A 135 7.38 12.58 4.41
N ALA A 136 7.67 11.43 5.00
CA ALA A 136 6.98 10.97 6.20
C ALA A 136 7.38 11.79 7.42
N ALA A 137 6.39 12.12 8.26
CA ALA A 137 6.57 12.86 9.50
C ALA A 137 6.30 11.94 10.72
N PRO A 138 6.73 12.34 11.93
CA PRO A 138 6.42 11.60 13.14
C PRO A 138 4.92 11.32 13.31
N GLY A 139 4.59 10.06 13.59
CA GLY A 139 3.22 9.59 13.75
C GLY A 139 2.50 9.20 12.47
N ASP A 140 3.09 9.42 11.29
CA ASP A 140 2.51 8.99 10.02
C ASP A 140 2.47 7.47 9.89
N VAL A 141 1.48 6.99 9.13
CA VAL A 141 1.41 5.60 8.67
C VAL A 141 1.42 5.60 7.14
N LEU A 142 2.46 5.01 6.55
CA LEU A 142 2.57 4.79 5.11
C LEU A 142 2.07 3.39 4.76
N LEU A 143 0.92 3.31 4.11
CA LEU A 143 0.38 2.06 3.56
C LEU A 143 0.89 1.86 2.13
N LEU A 144 1.64 0.78 1.91
CA LEU A 144 2.01 0.26 0.59
C LEU A 144 0.98 -0.82 0.21
N ALA A 145 -0.02 -0.44 -0.61
CA ALA A 145 -1.11 -1.32 -0.98
C ALA A 145 -0.94 -1.90 -2.39
N GLY A 146 -1.38 -3.14 -2.54
CA GLY A 146 -1.49 -3.84 -3.82
C GLY A 146 -0.60 -5.07 -3.95
N LYS A 147 0.70 -4.93 -3.68
CA LYS A 147 1.68 -6.01 -3.92
C LYS A 147 1.75 -7.04 -2.80
N GLY A 148 1.63 -6.61 -1.56
CA GLY A 148 1.64 -7.52 -0.42
C GLY A 148 2.87 -8.43 -0.39
N HIS A 149 2.68 -9.73 -0.65
CA HIS A 149 3.77 -10.72 -0.64
C HIS A 149 4.55 -10.81 -1.96
N GLU A 150 4.11 -10.12 -3.02
CA GLU A 150 4.81 -10.13 -4.31
C GLU A 150 6.19 -9.46 -4.17
N ASP A 151 7.21 -10.09 -4.74
CA ASP A 151 8.60 -9.62 -4.80
C ASP A 151 9.03 -9.28 -6.24
N TYR A 152 8.07 -8.99 -7.11
CA TYR A 152 8.29 -8.68 -8.52
C TYR A 152 7.32 -7.61 -9.04
N GLN A 153 7.71 -6.99 -10.15
CA GLN A 153 6.84 -6.19 -11.01
C GLN A 153 6.79 -6.81 -12.41
N VAL A 154 5.59 -6.88 -13.00
CA VAL A 154 5.40 -7.37 -14.36
C VAL A 154 5.29 -6.18 -15.31
N VAL A 155 6.26 -6.07 -16.23
CA VAL A 155 6.30 -5.07 -17.31
C VAL A 155 6.32 -5.82 -18.64
N GLY A 156 5.36 -5.56 -19.51
CA GLY A 156 5.13 -6.43 -20.65
C GLY A 156 4.79 -7.86 -20.20
N HIS A 157 5.60 -8.80 -20.63
CA HIS A 157 5.50 -10.23 -20.24
C HIS A 157 6.61 -10.66 -19.27
N GLU A 158 7.47 -9.75 -18.85
CA GLU A 158 8.63 -10.04 -18.01
C GLU A 158 8.36 -9.69 -16.55
N LYS A 159 8.94 -10.50 -15.65
CA LYS A 159 8.98 -10.24 -14.21
C LYS A 159 10.33 -9.63 -13.84
N HIS A 160 10.30 -8.45 -13.25
CA HIS A 160 11.48 -7.78 -12.70
C HIS A 160 11.43 -7.85 -11.19
N HIS A 161 12.55 -8.13 -10.54
CA HIS A 161 12.62 -8.19 -9.09
C HIS A 161 12.28 -6.83 -8.46
N MET A 162 11.32 -6.82 -7.55
CA MET A 162 10.88 -5.64 -6.79
C MET A 162 10.19 -6.06 -5.49
N ASP A 163 10.95 -6.24 -4.42
CA ASP A 163 10.41 -6.44 -3.07
C ASP A 163 10.32 -5.09 -2.35
N GLU A 164 9.13 -4.70 -1.91
CA GLU A 164 8.89 -3.43 -1.23
C GLU A 164 9.63 -3.34 0.10
N ARG A 165 9.91 -4.47 0.78
CA ARG A 165 10.67 -4.52 2.03
C ARG A 165 12.12 -4.11 1.83
N GLU A 166 12.72 -4.61 0.74
CA GLU A 166 14.08 -4.24 0.35
C GLU A 166 14.16 -2.75 0.02
N ILE A 167 13.18 -2.24 -0.76
CA ILE A 167 13.11 -0.82 -1.11
C ILE A 167 13.01 0.05 0.14
N VAL A 168 12.10 -0.30 1.07
CA VAL A 168 11.95 0.42 2.35
C VAL A 168 13.26 0.38 3.14
N SER A 169 13.87 -0.80 3.29
CA SER A 169 15.14 -0.96 4.00
C SER A 169 16.26 -0.09 3.41
N ASP A 170 16.36 -0.04 2.08
CA ASP A 170 17.40 0.73 1.39
C ASP A 170 17.18 2.25 1.52
N CYS A 171 15.92 2.71 1.50
CA CYS A 171 15.59 4.10 1.76
C CYS A 171 15.91 4.54 3.19
N LEU A 172 15.77 3.64 4.17
CA LEU A 172 16.01 3.95 5.59
C LEU A 172 17.49 3.96 5.98
N LYS A 173 18.38 3.36 5.18
CA LYS A 173 19.85 3.37 5.39
C LYS A 173 20.52 4.67 4.99
N LYS A 174 19.82 5.54 4.28
CA LYS A 174 20.29 6.88 3.88
C LYS A 174 20.14 7.87 5.04
#